data_341f7d0b7f95703343ec45d152030671
#
_entry.id   341f7d0b7f95703343ec45d152030671
#
_cell.length_a   1.000
_cell.length_b   1.000
_cell.length_c   1.000
_cell.angle_alpha   90.00
_cell.angle_beta   90.00
_cell.angle_gamma   90.00
#
_symmetry.space_group_name_H-M   'P 1'
#
loop_
_entity.id
_entity.type
_entity.pdbx_description
1 polymer ?
#
loop_
_entity_poly.entity_id
_entity_poly.type
_entity_poly.pdbx_seq_one_letter_code
_entity_poly.pdbx_strand_id
1 'polypeptide(L)'
;MTRITLLDTTVRDGNQSNWGATGLDTAMMLGIAPAMDRAGFEAIDFTTSTHMAVAVRYSKQDPWERLRLFRAAAPKTKLSFLTTGMRFISWETASHELMAFAFRLLVNNGIDRFA
;
A
#
# COMPACT_ATOMS: atom_id res chain seq x y z
N MET A 1 -6.79 26.90 -16.81
CA MET A 1 -5.90 25.81 -17.24
C MET A 1 -6.11 24.61 -16.33
N THR A 2 -6.36 23.45 -16.89
CA THR A 2 -6.56 22.22 -16.12
C THR A 2 -5.21 21.67 -15.68
N ARG A 3 -5.06 21.46 -14.38
CA ARG A 3 -3.88 20.79 -13.82
C ARG A 3 -4.16 19.29 -13.72
N ILE A 4 -3.24 18.49 -14.26
CA ILE A 4 -3.30 17.03 -14.14
C ILE A 4 -2.37 16.61 -13.01
N THR A 5 -2.88 15.78 -12.12
CA THR A 5 -2.09 15.12 -11.09
C THR A 5 -2.01 13.64 -11.36
N LEU A 6 -0.87 13.04 -11.03
CA LEU A 6 -0.64 11.63 -11.30
C LEU A 6 -0.59 10.85 -9.99
N LEU A 7 -1.19 9.68 -10.00
CA LEU A 7 -1.13 8.70 -8.93
C LEU A 7 -0.34 7.51 -9.44
N ASP A 8 0.68 7.11 -8.72
CA ASP A 8 1.47 5.93 -9.08
C ASP A 8 0.88 4.67 -8.48
N THR A 9 0.78 3.60 -9.27
CA THR A 9 0.23 2.30 -8.83
C THR A 9 1.23 1.15 -8.96
N THR A 10 2.50 1.46 -9.19
CA THR A 10 3.53 0.46 -9.50
C THR A 10 3.65 -0.61 -8.41
N VAL A 11 3.80 -0.18 -7.16
CA VAL A 11 4.04 -1.11 -6.05
C VAL A 11 2.78 -1.84 -5.59
N ARG A 12 1.59 -1.36 -5.95
CA ARG A 12 0.34 -2.04 -5.63
C ARG A 12 -0.22 -2.79 -6.84
N ASP A 13 -0.80 -2.10 -7.82
CA ASP A 13 -1.48 -2.76 -8.95
C ASP A 13 -0.50 -3.46 -9.88
N GLY A 14 0.58 -2.79 -10.25
CA GLY A 14 1.63 -3.37 -11.07
C GLY A 14 2.26 -4.59 -10.41
N ASN A 15 2.58 -4.51 -9.13
CA ASN A 15 3.12 -5.62 -8.37
C ASN A 15 2.11 -6.76 -8.19
N GLN A 16 0.85 -6.43 -7.96
CA GLN A 16 -0.20 -7.43 -7.74
C GLN A 16 -0.34 -8.38 -8.93
N SER A 17 -0.17 -7.89 -10.14
CA SER A 17 -0.25 -8.70 -11.35
C SER A 17 0.92 -9.67 -11.50
N ASN A 18 2.02 -9.43 -10.81
CA ASN A 18 3.27 -10.17 -10.98
C ASN A 18 3.75 -10.91 -9.73
N TRP A 19 3.05 -10.79 -8.61
CA TRP A 19 3.52 -11.29 -7.31
C TRP A 19 3.89 -12.79 -7.31
N GLY A 20 3.24 -13.58 -8.14
CA GLY A 20 3.48 -15.03 -8.22
C GLY A 20 4.75 -15.42 -8.97
N ALA A 21 5.36 -14.48 -9.71
CA ALA A 21 6.52 -14.75 -10.53
C ALA A 21 7.66 -13.75 -10.29
N THR A 22 7.36 -12.46 -10.36
CA THR A 22 8.35 -11.38 -10.27
C THR A 22 7.93 -10.29 -9.28
N GLY A 23 7.09 -10.64 -8.32
CA GLY A 23 6.55 -9.69 -7.36
C GLY A 23 7.63 -9.02 -6.52
N LEU A 24 7.39 -7.77 -6.16
CA LEU A 24 8.30 -6.98 -5.33
C LEU A 24 8.17 -7.39 -3.86
N ASP A 25 9.30 -7.62 -3.22
CA ASP A 25 9.36 -7.74 -1.76
C ASP A 25 9.60 -6.37 -1.11
N THR A 26 9.62 -6.34 0.21
CA THR A 26 9.81 -5.09 0.96
C THR A 26 11.16 -4.43 0.62
N ALA A 27 12.24 -5.19 0.53
CA ALA A 27 13.56 -4.63 0.24
C ALA A 27 13.61 -3.98 -1.14
N MET A 28 12.99 -4.59 -2.15
CA MET A 28 12.90 -4.02 -3.49
C MET A 28 12.08 -2.73 -3.50
N MET A 29 10.95 -2.70 -2.78
CA MET A 29 10.12 -1.51 -2.65
C MET A 29 10.91 -0.36 -2.00
N LEU A 30 11.69 -0.65 -0.96
CA LEU A 30 12.51 0.35 -0.29
C LEU A 30 13.60 0.91 -1.21
N GLY A 31 14.12 0.08 -2.12
CA GLY A 31 15.11 0.51 -3.08
C GLY A 31 14.62 1.58 -4.06
N ILE A 32 13.33 1.56 -4.41
CA ILE A 32 12.74 2.54 -5.33
C ILE A 32 11.99 3.68 -4.62
N ALA A 33 11.70 3.55 -3.34
CA ALA A 33 10.89 4.50 -2.60
C ALA A 33 11.42 5.95 -2.65
N PRO A 34 12.73 6.22 -2.46
CA PRO A 34 13.24 7.60 -2.54
C PRO A 34 13.04 8.22 -3.91
N ALA A 35 13.21 7.46 -4.99
CA ALA A 35 13.00 7.95 -6.35
C ALA A 35 11.53 8.25 -6.61
N MET A 36 10.63 7.39 -6.14
CA MET A 36 9.19 7.62 -6.23
C MET A 36 8.77 8.86 -5.45
N ASP A 37 9.36 9.08 -4.29
CA ASP A 37 9.07 10.27 -3.47
C ASP A 37 9.48 11.57 -4.16
N ARG A 38 10.57 11.54 -4.94
CA ARG A 38 11.03 12.69 -5.70
C ARG A 38 10.27 12.92 -7.01
N ALA A 39 9.52 11.94 -7.47
CA ALA A 39 8.85 12.00 -8.77
C ALA A 39 7.69 13.00 -8.83
N GLY A 40 7.17 13.45 -7.69
CA GLY A 40 6.12 14.45 -7.65
C GLY A 40 4.71 13.92 -7.86
N PHE A 41 4.46 12.64 -7.59
CA PHE A 41 3.13 12.08 -7.62
C PHE A 41 2.23 12.71 -6.55
N GLU A 42 0.95 12.85 -6.85
CA GLU A 42 -0.05 13.26 -5.85
C GLU A 42 -0.13 12.26 -4.71
N ALA A 43 -0.10 10.99 -5.07
CA ALA A 43 -0.05 9.90 -4.10
C ALA A 43 0.56 8.65 -4.74
N ILE A 44 1.04 7.75 -3.90
CA ILE A 44 1.43 6.40 -4.28
C ILE A 44 0.33 5.48 -3.78
N ASP A 45 -0.33 4.75 -4.69
CA ASP A 45 -1.26 3.68 -4.33
C ASP A 45 -0.41 2.51 -3.83
N PHE A 46 -0.28 2.42 -2.51
CA PHE A 46 0.74 1.60 -1.87
C PHE A 46 0.27 0.18 -1.61
N THR A 47 -0.93 0.01 -1.10
CA THR A 47 -1.39 -1.30 -0.67
C THR A 47 -2.91 -1.43 -0.67
N THR A 48 -3.36 -2.64 -0.50
CA THR A 48 -4.77 -3.03 -0.37
C THR A 48 -4.84 -4.22 0.58
N SER A 49 -6.03 -4.62 0.99
CA SER A 49 -6.24 -5.82 1.81
C SER A 49 -5.64 -7.07 1.16
N THR A 50 -5.77 -7.21 -0.16
CA THR A 50 -5.17 -8.33 -0.91
C THR A 50 -3.65 -8.30 -0.82
N HIS A 51 -3.03 -7.14 -0.96
CA HIS A 51 -1.58 -7.00 -0.85
C HIS A 51 -1.06 -7.35 0.54
N MET A 52 -1.79 -6.96 1.58
CA MET A 52 -1.43 -7.33 2.95
C MET A 52 -1.51 -8.85 3.15
N ALA A 53 -2.54 -9.48 2.59
CA ALA A 53 -2.69 -10.93 2.64
C ALA A 53 -1.56 -11.64 1.88
N VAL A 54 -1.19 -11.15 0.70
CA VAL A 54 -0.08 -11.69 -0.11
C VAL A 54 1.24 -11.57 0.64
N ALA A 55 1.51 -10.44 1.29
CA ALA A 55 2.72 -10.25 2.08
C ALA A 55 2.86 -11.34 3.15
N VAL A 56 1.79 -11.67 3.84
CA VAL A 56 1.79 -12.71 4.88
C VAL A 56 1.91 -14.10 4.29
N ARG A 57 1.04 -14.43 3.34
CA ARG A 57 0.87 -15.81 2.84
C ARG A 57 1.99 -16.25 1.92
N TYR A 58 2.44 -15.38 1.04
CA TYR A 58 3.37 -15.73 -0.04
C TYR A 58 4.76 -15.16 0.17
N SER A 59 4.87 -13.91 0.58
CA SER A 59 6.17 -13.27 0.81
C SER A 59 6.75 -13.55 2.19
N LYS A 60 5.94 -14.05 3.12
CA LYS A 60 6.33 -14.29 4.53
C LYS A 60 6.90 -13.05 5.19
N GLN A 61 6.29 -11.90 4.91
CA GLN A 61 6.71 -10.60 5.41
C GLN A 61 5.57 -9.93 6.18
N ASP A 62 5.94 -9.08 7.14
CA ASP A 62 4.98 -8.29 7.91
C ASP A 62 4.53 -7.08 7.08
N PRO A 63 3.25 -6.99 6.68
CA PRO A 63 2.76 -5.87 5.89
C PRO A 63 2.75 -4.54 6.65
N TRP A 64 2.66 -4.57 7.98
CA TRP A 64 2.70 -3.37 8.81
C TRP A 64 4.11 -2.79 8.86
N GLU A 65 5.10 -3.65 9.03
CA GLU A 65 6.50 -3.24 8.95
C GLU A 65 6.85 -2.69 7.57
N ARG A 66 6.38 -3.36 6.51
CA ARG A 66 6.54 -2.88 5.13
C ARG A 66 6.02 -1.45 4.98
N LEU A 67 4.83 -1.18 5.50
CA LEU A 67 4.22 0.14 5.44
C LEU A 67 5.06 1.19 6.19
N ARG A 68 5.47 0.89 7.41
CA ARG A 68 6.29 1.80 8.21
C ARG A 68 7.63 2.12 7.55
N LEU A 69 8.28 1.09 7.02
CA LEU A 69 9.58 1.26 6.34
C LEU A 69 9.44 2.06 5.06
N PHE A 70 8.41 1.78 4.26
CA PHE A 70 8.17 2.53 3.03
C PHE A 70 7.81 3.99 3.35
N ARG A 71 6.98 4.23 4.37
CA ARG A 71 6.66 5.58 4.83
C ARG A 71 7.92 6.37 5.19
N ALA A 72 8.85 5.74 5.89
CA ALA A 72 10.11 6.37 6.26
C ALA A 72 11.00 6.68 5.05
N ALA A 73 10.98 5.79 4.04
CA ALA A 73 11.79 5.95 2.82
C ALA A 73 11.18 6.94 1.82
N ALA A 74 9.87 7.17 1.88
CA ALA A 74 9.14 8.11 1.02
C ALA A 74 8.30 9.07 1.89
N PRO A 75 8.93 10.00 2.61
CA PRO A 75 8.25 10.78 3.64
C PRO A 75 7.34 11.90 3.11
N LYS A 76 7.52 12.33 1.87
CA LYS A 76 6.83 13.51 1.33
C LYS A 76 5.56 13.18 0.58
N THR A 77 5.48 12.03 -0.06
CA THR A 77 4.36 11.64 -0.92
C THR A 77 3.29 10.96 -0.09
N LYS A 78 2.04 11.28 -0.38
CA LYS A 78 0.91 10.60 0.29
C LYS A 78 0.89 9.12 -0.08
N LEU A 79 0.63 8.27 0.89
CA LEU A 79 0.42 6.85 0.66
C LEU A 79 -1.07 6.52 0.73
N SER A 80 -1.56 5.81 -0.28
CA SER A 80 -2.96 5.48 -0.43
C SER A 80 -3.21 3.98 -0.20
N PHE A 81 -4.30 3.68 0.46
CA PHE A 81 -4.83 2.33 0.61
C PHE A 81 -6.09 2.19 -0.24
N LEU A 82 -6.10 1.21 -1.14
CA LEU A 82 -7.29 0.92 -1.94
C LEU A 82 -8.22 -0.01 -1.15
N THR A 83 -9.42 0.47 -0.87
CA THR A 83 -10.43 -0.32 -0.17
C THR A 83 -11.15 -1.26 -1.14
N THR A 84 -11.51 -2.44 -0.66
CA THR A 84 -12.25 -3.44 -1.45
C THR A 84 -13.55 -3.80 -0.73
N GLY A 85 -14.35 -2.79 -0.41
CA GLY A 85 -15.57 -2.93 0.38
C GLY A 85 -15.25 -3.30 1.83
N MET A 86 -16.07 -4.18 2.41
CA MET A 86 -15.95 -4.58 3.81
C MET A 86 -15.00 -5.76 4.01
N ARG A 87 -13.82 -5.74 3.38
CA ARG A 87 -12.83 -6.82 3.44
C ARG A 87 -11.50 -6.32 3.96
N PHE A 88 -10.87 -7.11 4.82
CA PHE A 88 -9.54 -6.81 5.32
C PHE A 88 -8.74 -8.11 5.56
N ILE A 89 -7.59 -8.22 4.89
CA ILE A 89 -6.66 -9.37 4.92
C ILE A 89 -7.33 -10.69 4.47
N SER A 90 -8.53 -10.63 3.90
CA SER A 90 -9.24 -11.82 3.44
C SER A 90 -10.21 -11.44 2.35
N TRP A 91 -10.75 -12.43 1.67
CA TRP A 91 -11.83 -12.26 0.72
C TRP A 91 -13.20 -12.25 1.40
N GLU A 92 -13.24 -12.54 2.70
CA GLU A 92 -14.46 -12.56 3.48
C GLU A 92 -14.81 -11.17 3.99
N THR A 93 -16.11 -10.93 4.19
CA THR A 93 -16.61 -9.67 4.71
C THR A 93 -16.22 -9.51 6.19
N ALA A 94 -15.65 -8.39 6.55
CA ALA A 94 -15.33 -8.04 7.92
C ALA A 94 -16.46 -7.22 8.56
N SER A 95 -16.50 -7.18 9.88
CA SER A 95 -17.44 -6.33 10.62
C SER A 95 -17.06 -4.85 10.50
N HIS A 96 -18.01 -3.96 10.77
CA HIS A 96 -17.75 -2.53 10.80
C HIS A 96 -16.67 -2.17 11.84
N GLU A 97 -16.71 -2.82 13.00
CA GLU A 97 -15.74 -2.61 14.08
C GLU A 97 -14.34 -3.01 13.65
N LEU A 98 -14.20 -4.16 12.97
CA LEU A 98 -12.91 -4.61 12.47
C LEU A 98 -12.37 -3.66 11.40
N MET A 99 -13.22 -3.20 10.48
CA MET A 99 -12.80 -2.24 9.45
C MET A 99 -12.37 -0.92 10.05
N ALA A 100 -13.10 -0.40 11.03
CA ALA A 100 -12.74 0.84 11.73
C ALA A 100 -11.39 0.68 12.46
N PHE A 101 -11.18 -0.44 13.12
CA PHE A 101 -9.91 -0.74 13.78
C PHE A 101 -8.77 -0.83 12.77
N ALA A 102 -8.98 -1.53 11.66
CA ALA A 102 -7.99 -1.67 10.60
C ALA A 102 -7.60 -0.32 10.00
N PHE A 103 -8.58 0.54 9.72
CA PHE A 103 -8.31 1.87 9.17
C PHE A 103 -7.51 2.74 10.14
N ARG A 104 -7.80 2.68 11.44
CA ARG A 104 -7.00 3.39 12.44
C ARG A 104 -5.55 2.90 12.46
N LEU A 105 -5.35 1.59 12.37
CA LEU A 105 -4.00 1.02 12.31
C LEU A 105 -3.28 1.44 11.03
N LEU A 106 -3.96 1.47 9.90
CA LEU A 106 -3.37 1.93 8.63
C LEU A 106 -2.91 3.38 8.73
N VAL A 107 -3.75 4.27 9.25
CA VAL A 107 -3.39 5.68 9.46
C VAL A 107 -2.20 5.80 10.42
N ASN A 108 -2.24 5.08 11.52
CA ASN A 108 -1.17 5.12 12.53
C ASN A 108 0.16 4.60 11.99
N ASN A 109 0.14 3.76 10.97
CA ASN A 109 1.35 3.19 10.37
C ASN A 109 1.80 3.92 9.09
N GLY A 110 1.08 4.94 8.63
CA GLY A 110 1.57 5.80 7.56
C GLY A 110 0.67 6.00 6.35
N ILE A 111 -0.54 5.47 6.33
CA ILE A 111 -1.51 5.72 5.24
C ILE A 111 -2.13 7.10 5.41
N ASP A 112 -2.16 7.86 4.31
CA ASP A 112 -2.69 9.23 4.29
C ASP A 112 -4.07 9.34 3.65
N ARG A 113 -4.42 8.41 2.76
CA ARG A 113 -5.70 8.46 2.06
C ARG A 113 -6.22 7.05 1.78
N PHE A 114 -7.54 6.99 1.67
CA PHE A 114 -8.27 5.78 1.26
C PHE A 114 -8.98 6.04 -0.06
N ALA A 115 -8.96 5.06 -0.93
CA ALA A 115 -9.66 5.11 -2.22
C ALA A 115 -10.62 3.92 -2.36
#